data_9c921cef0b948ba381c77810ea3334fd
#
_entry.id   9c921cef0b948ba381c77810ea3334fd
#
_cell.length_a   1.000
_cell.length_b   1.000
_cell.length_c   1.000
_cell.angle_alpha   90.00
_cell.angle_beta   90.00
_cell.angle_gamma   90.00
#
_symmetry.space_group_name_H-M   'P 1'
#
loop_
_entity.id
_entity.type
_entity.pdbx_description
1 polymer ?
#
loop_
_entity_poly.entity_id
_entity_poly.type
_entity_poly.pdbx_seq_one_letter_code
_entity_poly.pdbx_strand_id
1 'polypeptide(L)'
;MLKENGQVNLKINKKKFIYLISPNKITNSFYNNLTLVLKTGKVSFFQLRLKSYSRNKKIIIGEKIKNICKKNRVKFIINDDPLLALKLDADGCHLGQKDMNIKKAKKILGKKIIGISCHNSINLAKKAIKAKADYIAFGAFNQSKTKKTRHVASX
;
A
#
# COMPACT_ATOMS: atom_id res chain seq x y z
N MET A 1 -13.15 -16.35 39.83
CA MET A 1 -14.04 -16.89 38.78
C MET A 1 -13.68 -16.26 37.45
N LEU A 2 -12.83 -16.94 36.69
CA LEU A 2 -12.39 -16.46 35.37
C LEU A 2 -13.41 -16.90 34.33
N LYS A 3 -14.09 -15.96 33.72
CA LYS A 3 -14.96 -16.26 32.57
C LYS A 3 -14.09 -16.43 31.33
N GLU A 4 -13.89 -17.68 30.93
CA GLU A 4 -13.41 -18.03 29.61
C GLU A 4 -14.49 -17.63 28.62
N ASN A 5 -14.15 -16.79 27.71
CA ASN A 5 -14.66 -16.67 26.33
C ASN A 5 -14.26 -15.29 25.77
N GLY A 6 -12.97 -15.16 25.47
CA GLY A 6 -12.44 -14.00 24.75
C GLY A 6 -12.82 -14.05 23.26
N GLN A 7 -14.12 -13.99 22.94
CA GLN A 7 -14.50 -13.64 21.59
C GLN A 7 -14.26 -12.16 21.38
N VAL A 8 -13.13 -11.86 20.72
CA VAL A 8 -12.92 -10.52 20.20
C VAL A 8 -13.99 -10.31 19.11
N ASN A 9 -15.04 -9.61 19.47
CA ASN A 9 -16.03 -9.14 18.50
C ASN A 9 -15.35 -8.09 17.60
N LEU A 10 -14.63 -8.56 16.60
CA LEU A 10 -14.19 -7.72 15.51
C LEU A 10 -15.44 -7.21 14.80
N LYS A 11 -15.82 -5.97 15.08
CA LYS A 11 -16.76 -5.26 14.22
C LYS A 11 -16.11 -5.16 12.84
N ILE A 12 -16.37 -6.17 12.02
CA ILE A 12 -15.95 -6.16 10.62
C ILE A 12 -16.76 -5.05 9.96
N ASN A 13 -16.09 -3.95 9.72
CA ASN A 13 -16.67 -2.86 8.95
C ASN A 13 -16.90 -3.39 7.54
N LYS A 14 -18.14 -3.73 7.20
CA LYS A 14 -18.51 -4.36 5.93
C LYS A 14 -18.32 -3.44 4.72
N LYS A 15 -17.86 -2.22 4.92
CA LYS A 15 -17.65 -1.26 3.83
C LYS A 15 -16.41 -1.65 3.04
N LYS A 16 -16.61 -2.26 1.89
CA LYS A 16 -15.53 -2.59 0.95
C LYS A 16 -15.04 -1.33 0.25
N PHE A 17 -13.74 -1.23 0.01
CA PHE A 17 -13.14 -0.13 -0.73
C PHE A 17 -12.09 -0.67 -1.70
N ILE A 18 -11.79 0.13 -2.70
CA ILE A 18 -10.79 -0.25 -3.71
C ILE A 18 -9.44 0.34 -3.32
N TYR A 19 -8.41 -0.51 -3.34
CA TYR A 19 -7.01 -0.15 -3.22
C TYR A 19 -6.38 -0.34 -4.60
N LEU A 20 -6.06 0.77 -5.29
CA LEU A 20 -5.46 0.73 -6.62
C LEU A 20 -3.93 0.74 -6.53
N ILE A 21 -3.29 0.05 -7.46
CA ILE A 21 -1.83 0.06 -7.65
C ILE A 21 -1.55 0.53 -9.07
N SER A 22 -0.58 1.42 -9.23
CA SER A 22 -0.21 1.95 -10.55
C SER A 22 0.36 0.85 -11.46
N PRO A 23 0.23 0.99 -12.78
CA PRO A 23 1.02 0.18 -13.69
C PRO A 23 2.51 0.51 -13.56
N ASN A 24 3.37 -0.34 -14.10
CA ASN A 24 4.82 -0.14 -14.06
C ASN A 24 5.26 1.06 -14.93
N LYS A 25 4.47 1.43 -15.94
CA LYS A 25 4.77 2.52 -16.87
C LYS A 25 3.62 3.53 -16.85
N ILE A 26 3.96 4.79 -16.69
CA ILE A 26 2.99 5.90 -16.66
C ILE A 26 3.04 6.62 -18.00
N THR A 27 1.91 6.60 -18.71
CA THR A 27 1.71 7.34 -19.97
C THR A 27 1.07 8.70 -19.70
N ASN A 28 1.07 9.58 -20.69
CA ASN A 28 0.42 10.89 -20.54
C ASN A 28 -1.10 10.75 -20.28
N SER A 29 -1.75 9.79 -20.92
CA SER A 29 -3.18 9.52 -20.71
C SER A 29 -3.50 8.98 -19.30
N PHE A 30 -2.51 8.43 -18.59
CA PHE A 30 -2.71 7.84 -17.26
C PHE A 30 -3.31 8.85 -16.28
N TYR A 31 -2.85 10.09 -16.30
CA TYR A 31 -3.30 11.10 -15.34
C TYR A 31 -4.79 11.42 -15.48
N ASN A 32 -5.26 11.53 -16.73
CA ASN A 32 -6.69 11.76 -17.01
C ASN A 32 -7.51 10.55 -16.59
N ASN A 33 -7.07 9.35 -16.97
CA ASN A 33 -7.76 8.10 -16.61
C ASN A 33 -7.82 7.91 -15.08
N LEU A 34 -6.72 8.19 -14.39
CA LEU A 34 -6.70 8.12 -12.92
C LEU A 34 -7.72 9.11 -12.32
N THR A 35 -7.73 10.35 -12.83
CA THR A 35 -8.68 11.37 -12.34
C THR A 35 -10.13 10.89 -12.50
N LEU A 36 -10.48 10.33 -13.66
CA LEU A 36 -11.83 9.82 -13.90
C LEU A 36 -12.19 8.70 -12.91
N VAL A 37 -11.27 7.75 -12.71
CA VAL A 37 -11.50 6.64 -11.79
C VAL A 37 -11.65 7.14 -10.34
N LEU A 38 -10.80 8.08 -9.89
CA LEU A 38 -10.86 8.57 -8.52
C LEU A 38 -12.11 9.40 -8.25
N LYS A 39 -12.65 10.11 -9.27
CA LYS A 39 -13.91 10.86 -9.15
C LYS A 39 -15.12 9.98 -8.85
N THR A 40 -15.04 8.67 -9.08
CA THR A 40 -16.14 7.74 -8.72
C THR A 40 -16.38 7.67 -7.20
N GLY A 41 -15.41 8.10 -6.38
CA GLY A 41 -15.50 8.03 -4.91
C GLY A 41 -15.36 6.62 -4.33
N LYS A 42 -15.07 5.62 -5.17
CA LYS A 42 -14.99 4.21 -4.73
C LYS A 42 -13.57 3.79 -4.33
N VAL A 43 -12.56 4.59 -4.70
CA VAL A 43 -11.15 4.30 -4.40
C VAL A 43 -10.76 5.00 -3.11
N SER A 44 -10.17 4.27 -2.17
CA SER A 44 -9.70 4.83 -0.89
C SER A 44 -8.19 4.99 -0.86
N PHE A 45 -7.47 4.13 -1.57
CA PHE A 45 -5.99 4.13 -1.58
C PHE A 45 -5.48 4.01 -3.01
N PHE A 46 -4.39 4.72 -3.29
CA PHE A 46 -3.65 4.58 -4.54
C PHE A 46 -2.16 4.40 -4.22
N GLN A 47 -1.58 3.27 -4.64
CA GLN A 47 -0.16 2.99 -4.46
C GLN A 47 0.61 3.28 -5.76
N LEU A 48 1.60 4.16 -5.69
CA LEU A 48 2.53 4.42 -6.80
C LEU A 48 3.69 3.43 -6.75
N ARG A 49 3.75 2.55 -7.75
CA ARG A 49 4.74 1.47 -7.84
C ARG A 49 5.52 1.58 -9.14
N LEU A 50 6.64 2.31 -9.11
CA LEU A 50 7.47 2.60 -10.27
C LEU A 50 8.88 2.00 -10.06
N LYS A 51 9.11 0.78 -10.53
CA LYS A 51 10.39 0.10 -10.29
C LYS A 51 11.51 0.57 -11.23
N SER A 52 11.18 0.90 -12.49
CA SER A 52 12.17 1.16 -13.54
C SER A 52 12.47 2.63 -13.79
N TYR A 53 12.00 3.54 -12.94
CA TYR A 53 12.21 4.98 -13.13
C TYR A 53 13.33 5.48 -12.20
N SER A 54 14.09 6.47 -12.69
CA SER A 54 15.05 7.20 -11.84
C SER A 54 14.32 7.92 -10.70
N ARG A 55 15.06 8.23 -9.63
CA ARG A 55 14.50 8.91 -8.47
C ARG A 55 13.84 10.25 -8.84
N ASN A 56 14.53 11.05 -9.69
CA ASN A 56 13.98 12.34 -10.11
C ASN A 56 12.66 12.17 -10.88
N LYS A 57 12.60 11.18 -11.76
CA LYS A 57 11.38 10.90 -12.53
C LYS A 57 10.24 10.41 -11.62
N LYS A 58 10.55 9.60 -10.59
CA LYS A 58 9.57 9.18 -9.58
C LYS A 58 9.01 10.38 -8.80
N ILE A 59 9.84 11.37 -8.49
CA ILE A 59 9.40 12.60 -7.82
C ILE A 59 8.43 13.39 -8.70
N ILE A 60 8.80 13.64 -9.97
CA ILE A 60 7.96 14.40 -10.90
C ILE A 60 6.59 13.73 -11.09
N ILE A 61 6.60 12.41 -11.35
CA ILE A 61 5.36 11.62 -11.49
C ILE A 61 4.57 11.64 -10.18
N GLY A 62 5.26 11.43 -9.08
CA GLY A 62 4.67 11.36 -7.75
C GLY A 62 3.94 12.64 -7.34
N GLU A 63 4.53 13.80 -7.62
CA GLU A 63 3.90 15.10 -7.32
C GLU A 63 2.58 15.27 -8.08
N LYS A 64 2.56 14.93 -9.38
CA LYS A 64 1.33 15.01 -10.19
C LYS A 64 0.25 14.08 -9.62
N ILE A 65 0.61 12.83 -9.31
CA ILE A 65 -0.34 11.83 -8.82
C ILE A 65 -0.81 12.18 -7.40
N LYS A 66 0.10 12.65 -6.53
CA LYS A 66 -0.28 13.12 -5.19
C LYS A 66 -1.38 14.17 -5.26
N ASN A 67 -1.23 15.14 -6.15
CA ASN A 67 -2.23 16.22 -6.30
C ASN A 67 -3.58 15.67 -6.77
N ILE A 68 -3.57 14.70 -7.70
CA ILE A 68 -4.81 14.03 -8.15
C ILE A 68 -5.47 13.29 -6.99
N CYS A 69 -4.68 12.52 -6.22
CA CYS A 69 -5.19 11.79 -5.05
C CYS A 69 -5.78 12.75 -4.00
N LYS A 70 -5.06 13.82 -3.66
CA LYS A 70 -5.50 14.81 -2.67
C LYS A 70 -6.83 15.46 -3.06
N LYS A 71 -6.97 15.88 -4.33
CA LYS A 71 -8.23 16.48 -4.84
C LYS A 71 -9.42 15.53 -4.73
N ASN A 72 -9.18 14.23 -4.77
CA ASN A 72 -10.23 13.22 -4.72
C ASN A 72 -10.33 12.51 -3.36
N ARG A 73 -9.62 12.99 -2.33
CA ARG A 73 -9.61 12.43 -0.96
C ARG A 73 -9.16 10.97 -0.91
N VAL A 74 -8.22 10.59 -1.81
CA VAL A 74 -7.64 9.25 -1.89
C VAL A 74 -6.28 9.26 -1.21
N LYS A 75 -5.99 8.26 -0.37
CA LYS A 75 -4.69 8.12 0.31
C LYS A 75 -3.61 7.72 -0.69
N PHE A 76 -2.55 8.52 -0.76
CA PHE A 76 -1.43 8.33 -1.67
C PHE A 76 -0.31 7.57 -0.97
N ILE A 77 0.02 6.39 -1.48
CA ILE A 77 0.98 5.44 -0.89
C ILE A 77 2.16 5.23 -1.85
N ILE A 78 3.38 5.26 -1.34
CA ILE A 78 4.59 4.97 -2.11
C ILE A 78 5.01 3.52 -1.88
N ASN A 79 5.38 2.83 -2.96
CA ASN A 79 5.86 1.44 -2.88
C ASN A 79 7.35 1.41 -2.50
N ASP A 80 7.72 0.58 -1.52
CA ASP A 80 9.08 0.16 -1.12
C ASP A 80 10.00 1.25 -0.53
N ASP A 81 9.72 2.55 -0.70
CA ASP A 81 10.69 3.62 -0.41
C ASP A 81 10.15 4.66 0.58
N PRO A 82 10.40 4.48 1.90
CA PRO A 82 9.98 5.45 2.92
C PRO A 82 10.59 6.85 2.76
N LEU A 83 11.81 6.95 2.24
CA LEU A 83 12.46 8.26 2.02
C LEU A 83 11.77 9.03 0.88
N LEU A 84 11.37 8.31 -0.17
CA LEU A 84 10.58 8.92 -1.25
C LEU A 84 9.18 9.31 -0.75
N ALA A 85 8.57 8.49 0.08
CA ALA A 85 7.28 8.81 0.69
C ALA A 85 7.36 10.08 1.54
N LEU A 86 8.42 10.23 2.31
CA LEU A 86 8.67 11.46 3.10
C LEU A 86 8.90 12.66 2.17
N LYS A 87 9.75 12.51 1.16
CA LYS A 87 10.09 13.57 0.19
C LYS A 87 8.84 14.10 -0.53
N LEU A 88 7.93 13.20 -0.91
CA LEU A 88 6.68 13.55 -1.61
C LEU A 88 5.56 13.96 -0.65
N ASP A 89 5.80 13.91 0.65
CA ASP A 89 4.75 14.05 1.66
C ASP A 89 3.53 13.17 1.34
N ALA A 90 3.80 11.91 0.99
CA ALA A 90 2.76 10.92 0.77
C ALA A 90 2.03 10.59 2.08
N ASP A 91 0.82 10.03 1.99
CA ASP A 91 0.07 9.57 3.17
C ASP A 91 0.74 8.36 3.83
N GLY A 92 1.53 7.59 3.07
CA GLY A 92 2.19 6.42 3.62
C GLY A 92 3.09 5.69 2.64
N CYS A 93 3.54 4.51 3.08
CA CYS A 93 4.43 3.64 2.31
C CYS A 93 4.01 2.19 2.45
N HIS A 94 4.12 1.42 1.38
CA HIS A 94 3.89 -0.03 1.38
C HIS A 94 5.23 -0.76 1.23
N LEU A 95 5.54 -1.65 2.16
CA LEU A 95 6.82 -2.36 2.23
C LEU A 95 6.66 -3.85 1.91
N GLY A 96 7.57 -4.37 1.11
CA GLY A 96 7.76 -5.80 0.95
C GLY A 96 8.69 -6.36 2.04
N GLN A 97 8.89 -7.69 2.03
CA GLN A 97 9.70 -8.37 3.05
C GLN A 97 11.21 -8.09 2.94
N LYS A 98 11.66 -7.67 1.75
CA LYS A 98 13.07 -7.37 1.48
C LYS A 98 13.39 -5.88 1.56
N ASP A 99 12.39 -5.05 1.82
CA ASP A 99 12.55 -3.61 1.90
C ASP A 99 12.97 -3.18 3.31
N MET A 100 12.96 -1.87 3.56
CA MET A 100 13.27 -1.34 4.89
C MET A 100 12.33 -1.94 5.93
N ASN A 101 12.86 -2.41 7.06
CA ASN A 101 12.00 -2.97 8.10
C ASN A 101 11.08 -1.90 8.71
N ILE A 102 9.96 -2.35 9.26
CA ILE A 102 8.89 -1.47 9.74
C ILE A 102 9.35 -0.53 10.86
N LYS A 103 10.25 -0.96 11.73
CA LYS A 103 10.76 -0.11 12.82
C LYS A 103 11.54 1.09 12.29
N LYS A 104 12.41 0.86 11.29
CA LYS A 104 13.15 1.94 10.61
C LYS A 104 12.20 2.85 9.84
N ALA A 105 11.26 2.26 9.10
CA ALA A 105 10.27 3.02 8.33
C ALA A 105 9.43 3.93 9.25
N LYS A 106 9.02 3.45 10.42
CA LYS A 106 8.28 4.25 11.41
C LYS A 106 9.08 5.43 11.94
N LYS A 107 10.39 5.26 12.15
CA LYS A 107 11.25 6.38 12.57
C LYS A 107 11.29 7.49 11.52
N ILE A 108 11.28 7.11 10.23
CA ILE A 108 11.31 8.06 9.10
C ILE A 108 9.95 8.71 8.90
N LEU A 109 8.89 7.92 8.92
CA LEU A 109 7.55 8.31 8.49
C LEU A 109 6.65 8.84 9.62
N GLY A 110 7.03 8.59 10.88
CA GLY A 110 6.23 9.01 12.03
C GLY A 110 4.84 8.39 12.02
N LYS A 111 3.81 9.23 11.96
CA LYS A 111 2.40 8.81 11.99
C LYS A 111 1.83 8.41 10.63
N LYS A 112 2.64 8.43 9.56
CA LYS A 112 2.18 8.07 8.22
C LYS A 112 1.85 6.57 8.14
N ILE A 113 0.96 6.23 7.21
CA ILE A 113 0.46 4.86 7.02
C ILE A 113 1.59 3.93 6.56
N ILE A 114 1.72 2.76 7.19
CA ILE A 114 2.67 1.72 6.76
C ILE A 114 1.92 0.42 6.51
N GLY A 115 1.95 -0.05 5.26
CA GLY A 115 1.43 -1.35 4.86
C GLY A 115 2.56 -2.35 4.62
N ILE A 116 2.28 -3.63 4.82
CA ILE A 116 3.26 -4.73 4.67
C ILE A 116 2.68 -5.86 3.83
N SER A 117 3.44 -6.31 2.82
CA SER A 117 3.15 -7.55 2.10
C SER A 117 3.51 -8.76 2.96
N CYS A 118 2.57 -9.68 3.14
CA CYS A 118 2.76 -10.89 3.94
C CYS A 118 2.71 -12.18 3.11
N HIS A 119 2.66 -12.06 1.78
CA HIS A 119 2.56 -13.20 0.86
C HIS A 119 1.36 -14.10 1.26
N ASN A 120 1.60 -15.40 1.47
CA ASN A 120 0.60 -16.34 1.98
C ASN A 120 0.91 -16.77 3.42
N SER A 121 1.66 -15.97 4.17
CA SER A 121 2.22 -16.35 5.46
C SER A 121 1.53 -15.68 6.64
N ILE A 122 0.79 -16.46 7.41
CA ILE A 122 0.19 -16.02 8.68
C ILE A 122 1.26 -15.55 9.68
N ASN A 123 2.43 -16.19 9.67
CA ASN A 123 3.53 -15.80 10.56
C ASN A 123 4.06 -14.40 10.22
N LEU A 124 4.19 -14.06 8.92
CA LEU A 124 4.56 -12.72 8.51
C LEU A 124 3.48 -11.69 8.91
N ALA A 125 2.21 -12.06 8.77
CA ALA A 125 1.10 -11.20 9.18
C ALA A 125 1.13 -10.93 10.70
N LYS A 126 1.31 -11.96 11.52
CA LYS A 126 1.45 -11.81 12.98
C LYS A 126 2.62 -10.90 13.36
N LYS A 127 3.78 -11.05 12.69
CA LYS A 127 4.95 -10.19 12.89
C LYS A 127 4.65 -8.73 12.51
N ALA A 128 3.97 -8.50 11.38
CA ALA A 128 3.60 -7.17 10.92
C ALA A 128 2.62 -6.49 11.89
N ILE A 129 1.61 -7.22 12.38
CA ILE A 129 0.65 -6.73 13.38
C ILE A 129 1.39 -6.36 14.69
N LYS A 130 2.26 -7.24 15.18
CA LYS A 130 3.07 -6.98 16.40
C LYS A 130 3.95 -5.74 16.22
N ALA A 131 4.44 -5.50 15.00
CA ALA A 131 5.22 -4.30 14.68
C ALA A 131 4.33 -3.07 14.40
N LYS A 132 3.02 -3.20 14.58
CA LYS A 132 2.00 -2.14 14.42
C LYS A 132 1.93 -1.59 12.99
N ALA A 133 1.95 -2.50 11.99
CA ALA A 133 1.59 -2.11 10.63
C ALA A 133 0.13 -1.63 10.60
N ASP A 134 -0.15 -0.63 9.78
CA ASP A 134 -1.51 -0.07 9.67
C ASP A 134 -2.41 -0.96 8.82
N TYR A 135 -1.83 -1.70 7.88
CA TYR A 135 -2.54 -2.75 7.13
C TYR A 135 -1.55 -3.81 6.65
N ILE A 136 -2.08 -4.99 6.35
CA ILE A 136 -1.31 -6.10 5.78
C ILE A 136 -1.94 -6.50 4.45
N ALA A 137 -1.12 -7.02 3.53
CA ALA A 137 -1.56 -7.49 2.23
C ALA A 137 -1.14 -8.95 2.03
N PHE A 138 -2.12 -9.80 1.77
CA PHE A 138 -1.90 -11.18 1.33
C PHE A 138 -1.97 -11.24 -0.19
N GLY A 139 -1.20 -12.12 -0.80
CA GLY A 139 -1.19 -12.32 -2.26
C GLY A 139 0.20 -12.76 -2.74
N ALA A 140 0.33 -13.16 -4.00
CA ALA A 140 -0.73 -13.22 -5.00
C ALA A 140 -1.58 -14.50 -4.83
N PHE A 141 -2.85 -14.44 -5.22
CA PHE A 141 -3.74 -15.62 -5.19
C PHE A 141 -3.61 -16.45 -6.47
N ASN A 142 -3.12 -15.85 -7.55
CA ASN A 142 -2.85 -16.51 -8.81
C ASN A 142 -1.42 -16.21 -9.26
N GLN A 143 -0.86 -17.10 -10.08
CA GLN A 143 0.46 -16.84 -10.66
C GLN A 143 0.39 -15.60 -11.57
N SER A 144 1.35 -14.71 -11.38
CA SER A 144 1.42 -13.47 -12.14
C SER A 144 2.41 -13.60 -13.30
N LYS A 145 1.99 -13.22 -14.50
CA LYS A 145 2.88 -13.14 -15.68
C LYS A 145 3.82 -11.92 -15.61
N THR A 146 3.44 -10.90 -14.82
CA THR A 146 4.21 -9.64 -14.69
C THR A 146 5.26 -9.68 -13.59
N LYS A 147 5.18 -10.65 -12.69
CA LYS A 147 6.13 -10.86 -11.60
C LYS A 147 6.21 -12.35 -11.31
N LYS A 148 7.41 -12.92 -11.32
CA LYS A 148 7.60 -14.30 -10.84
C LYS A 148 7.24 -14.33 -9.34
N THR A 149 6.08 -14.88 -9.03
CA THR A 149 5.63 -15.05 -7.65
C THR A 149 6.01 -16.45 -7.18
N ARG A 150 6.83 -16.51 -6.15
CA ARG A 150 7.21 -17.79 -5.53
C ARG A 150 6.15 -18.29 -4.54
N HIS A 151 5.22 -17.43 -4.18
CA HIS A 151 4.20 -17.72 -3.18
C HIS A 151 2.82 -17.35 -3.73
N VAL A 152 1.93 -18.33 -3.80
CA VAL A 152 0.52 -18.16 -4.15
C VAL A 152 -0.29 -18.40 -2.88
N ALA A 153 -1.16 -17.47 -2.51
CA ALA A 153 -2.04 -17.60 -1.34
C ALA A 153 -3.29 -18.41 -1.70
N SER A 154 -3.77 -19.25 -0.76
CA SER A 154 -5.08 -19.90 -0.86
C SER A 154 -6.20 -18.99 -0.33
N UNK A 155 -7.04 -19.21 -1.00
CA UNK A 155 -8.04 -18.54 -0.67
C UNK A 155 -8.47 -18.83 0.53
#